data_13c06a8eb17a13ccd8ae90d146152cfc
#
_entry.id   13c06a8eb17a13ccd8ae90d146152cfc
#
_cell.length_a   1.000
_cell.length_b   1.000
_cell.length_c   1.000
_cell.angle_alpha   90.00
_cell.angle_beta   90.00
_cell.angle_gamma   90.00
#
_symmetry.space_group_name_H-M   'P 1'
#
loop_
_entity.id
_entity.type
_entity.pdbx_description
1 polymer ?
#
loop_
_entity_poly.entity_id
_entity_poly.type
_entity_poly.pdbx_seq_one_letter_code
_entity_poly.pdbx_strand_id
1 'polypeptide(L)'
;LGSQDWSNGNVAMIGKSYDGSTPWQAAMFGNEHLKTIVPISGLIGVKELMWKNGSSEARAPIMHNGVYGSYGFDGDEEDYGNLCPDYIIGPGTGVSAWMWGSEVAGDYWAERYFLDRVLDNYGGSVYLIQGMQDWNVDPHMAVPTINMLKDRGIEAKGLFGQWDHDYPDRPIQLSDRSELGGRG
;
A
#
# COMPACT_ATOMS: atom_id res chain seq x y z
N LEU A 1 -21.72 -2.32 4.73
CA LEU A 1 -21.64 -2.50 6.19
C LEU A 1 -22.30 -1.33 6.93
N GLY A 2 -21.97 -0.08 6.62
CA GLY A 2 -22.48 1.09 7.34
C GLY A 2 -24.00 1.26 7.33
N SER A 3 -24.68 0.78 6.29
CA SER A 3 -26.14 0.88 6.14
C SER A 3 -26.92 -0.30 6.70
N GLN A 4 -26.26 -1.24 7.37
CA GLN A 4 -26.94 -2.41 7.95
C GLN A 4 -27.62 -2.06 9.27
N ASP A 5 -28.73 -2.71 9.57
CA ASP A 5 -29.55 -2.45 10.76
C ASP A 5 -28.80 -2.66 12.09
N TRP A 6 -27.78 -3.51 12.09
CA TRP A 6 -26.92 -3.76 13.24
C TRP A 6 -25.74 -2.80 13.35
N SER A 7 -25.52 -1.94 12.35
CA SER A 7 -24.41 -0.99 12.30
C SER A 7 -24.79 0.35 12.91
N ASN A 8 -23.84 0.98 13.57
CA ASN A 8 -23.99 2.38 14.00
C ASN A 8 -23.64 3.40 12.90
N GLY A 9 -23.43 2.92 11.67
CA GLY A 9 -23.08 3.75 10.53
C GLY A 9 -21.58 4.09 10.42
N ASN A 10 -20.75 3.71 11.38
CA ASN A 10 -19.31 4.01 11.37
C ASN A 10 -18.50 2.77 11.01
N VAL A 11 -17.69 2.89 9.98
CA VAL A 11 -16.81 1.82 9.51
C VAL A 11 -15.36 2.29 9.60
N ALA A 12 -14.49 1.39 10.06
CA ALA A 12 -13.05 1.58 10.03
C ALA A 12 -12.41 0.50 9.16
N MET A 13 -11.31 0.83 8.51
CA MET A 13 -10.49 -0.15 7.79
C MET A 13 -9.08 -0.15 8.35
N ILE A 14 -8.55 -1.34 8.58
CA ILE A 14 -7.19 -1.57 9.04
C ILE A 14 -6.57 -2.70 8.21
N GLY A 15 -5.30 -2.58 7.91
CA GLY A 15 -4.58 -3.64 7.22
C GLY A 15 -3.09 -3.33 7.12
N LYS A 16 -2.30 -4.36 6.87
CA LYS A 16 -0.85 -4.27 6.75
C LYS A 16 -0.40 -4.61 5.34
N SER A 17 0.67 -3.95 4.88
CA SER A 17 1.30 -4.22 3.58
C SER A 17 0.31 -3.98 2.43
N TYR A 18 0.06 -4.97 1.59
CA TYR A 18 -0.95 -4.87 0.54
C TYR A 18 -2.36 -4.59 1.10
N ASP A 19 -2.72 -5.25 2.20
CA ASP A 19 -3.99 -4.99 2.91
C ASP A 19 -4.00 -3.61 3.57
N GLY A 20 -2.84 -3.02 3.84
CA GLY A 20 -2.68 -1.62 4.25
C GLY A 20 -2.90 -0.63 3.11
N SER A 21 -2.79 -1.08 1.87
CA SER A 21 -3.10 -0.27 0.68
C SER A 21 -4.59 -0.22 0.40
N THR A 22 -5.36 -1.24 0.78
CA THR A 22 -6.81 -1.28 0.55
C THR A 22 -7.59 -0.19 1.27
N PRO A 23 -7.24 0.22 2.52
CA PRO A 23 -7.84 1.39 3.15
C PRO A 23 -7.64 2.69 2.36
N TRP A 24 -6.46 2.89 1.78
CA TRP A 24 -6.20 4.05 0.91
C TRP A 24 -7.05 4.01 -0.36
N GLN A 25 -7.18 2.83 -0.97
CA GLN A 25 -8.03 2.64 -2.14
C GLN A 25 -9.50 2.89 -1.82
N ALA A 26 -9.98 2.44 -0.67
CA ALA A 26 -11.35 2.74 -0.24
C ALA A 26 -11.56 4.23 0.02
N ALA A 27 -10.60 4.89 0.69
CA ALA A 27 -10.67 6.31 1.01
C ALA A 27 -10.69 7.20 -0.24
N MET A 28 -9.98 6.83 -1.32
CA MET A 28 -9.92 7.64 -2.53
C MET A 28 -11.27 7.84 -3.26
N PHE A 29 -12.25 6.99 -2.97
CA PHE A 29 -13.59 7.11 -3.56
C PHE A 29 -14.54 7.98 -2.72
N GLY A 30 -14.17 8.26 -1.49
CA GLY A 30 -15.04 8.94 -0.53
C GLY A 30 -16.24 8.06 -0.14
N ASN A 31 -16.47 7.88 1.13
CA ASN A 31 -17.62 7.15 1.63
C ASN A 31 -18.04 7.72 2.98
N GLU A 32 -19.31 8.05 3.13
CA GLU A 32 -19.83 8.65 4.36
C GLU A 32 -19.73 7.75 5.59
N HIS A 33 -19.68 6.45 5.40
CA HIS A 33 -19.54 5.48 6.47
C HIS A 33 -18.09 5.22 6.88
N LEU A 34 -17.11 5.46 5.99
CA LEU A 34 -15.70 5.23 6.27
C LEU A 34 -15.12 6.37 7.11
N LYS A 35 -15.10 6.18 8.43
CA LYS A 35 -14.72 7.22 9.40
C LYS A 35 -13.25 7.25 9.72
N THR A 36 -12.56 6.12 9.65
CA THR A 36 -11.12 6.06 9.89
C THR A 36 -10.47 4.96 9.07
N ILE A 37 -9.22 5.20 8.71
CA ILE A 37 -8.35 4.20 8.12
C ILE A 37 -7.06 4.07 8.93
N VAL A 38 -6.59 2.84 9.07
CA VAL A 38 -5.35 2.50 9.79
C VAL A 38 -4.44 1.68 8.87
N PRO A 39 -3.79 2.32 7.89
CA PRO A 39 -2.82 1.65 7.06
C PRO A 39 -1.52 1.39 7.84
N ILE A 40 -1.07 0.13 7.85
CA ILE A 40 0.17 -0.32 8.47
C ILE A 40 1.13 -0.73 7.35
N SER A 41 2.23 -0.03 7.18
CA SER A 41 3.19 -0.29 6.09
C SER A 41 2.49 -0.48 4.73
N GLY A 42 1.46 0.35 4.47
CA GLY A 42 0.61 0.26 3.29
C GLY A 42 1.05 1.21 2.19
N LEU A 43 1.01 0.75 0.94
CA LEU A 43 1.30 1.59 -0.22
C LEU A 43 0.20 2.62 -0.45
N ILE A 44 0.60 3.87 -0.55
CA ILE A 44 -0.28 4.98 -0.94
C ILE A 44 -0.41 5.06 -2.47
N GLY A 45 0.46 4.35 -3.15
CA GLY A 45 0.47 4.17 -4.59
C GLY A 45 1.65 3.32 -5.01
N VAL A 46 1.44 2.49 -6.02
CA VAL A 46 2.47 1.59 -6.52
C VAL A 46 3.61 2.36 -7.18
N LYS A 47 3.32 3.53 -7.76
CA LYS A 47 4.32 4.40 -8.38
C LYS A 47 5.44 4.74 -7.41
N GLU A 48 5.12 5.14 -6.19
CA GLU A 48 6.10 5.59 -5.19
C GLU A 48 7.01 4.45 -4.70
N LEU A 49 6.57 3.21 -4.84
CA LEU A 49 7.42 2.05 -4.59
C LEU A 49 8.34 1.74 -5.78
N MET A 50 7.80 1.83 -6.99
CA MET A 50 8.44 1.34 -8.21
C MET A 50 9.41 2.35 -8.82
N TRP A 51 9.19 3.64 -8.57
CA TRP A 51 9.95 4.73 -9.19
C TRP A 51 10.45 5.71 -8.14
N LYS A 52 11.74 6.01 -8.18
CA LYS A 52 12.38 7.00 -7.32
C LYS A 52 13.23 7.94 -8.15
N ASN A 53 12.92 9.22 -8.07
CA ASN A 53 13.67 10.26 -8.82
C ASN A 53 13.80 9.97 -10.33
N GLY A 54 12.76 9.40 -10.93
CA GLY A 54 12.75 9.06 -12.34
C GLY A 54 13.45 7.75 -12.70
N SER A 55 13.98 7.02 -11.71
CA SER A 55 14.58 5.71 -11.89
C SER A 55 13.70 4.60 -11.39
N SER A 56 13.64 3.50 -12.15
CA SER A 56 12.97 2.28 -11.74
C SER A 56 13.70 1.63 -10.56
N GLU A 57 12.96 1.23 -9.58
CA GLU A 57 13.46 0.49 -8.41
C GLU A 57 13.73 -0.97 -8.79
N ALA A 58 14.96 -1.45 -8.58
CA ALA A 58 15.38 -2.78 -9.06
C ALA A 58 14.63 -3.95 -8.40
N ARG A 59 14.15 -3.79 -7.17
CA ARG A 59 13.36 -4.81 -6.46
C ARG A 59 11.98 -5.01 -7.06
N ALA A 60 11.46 -3.97 -7.66
CA ALA A 60 10.06 -3.93 -8.08
C ALA A 60 9.71 -5.00 -9.12
N PRO A 61 10.51 -5.28 -10.17
CA PRO A 61 10.25 -6.40 -11.07
C PRO A 61 10.26 -7.75 -10.36
N ILE A 62 11.18 -7.93 -9.42
CA ILE A 62 11.32 -9.19 -8.67
C ILE A 62 10.10 -9.39 -7.78
N MET A 63 9.68 -8.36 -7.07
CA MET A 63 8.49 -8.41 -6.22
C MET A 63 7.22 -8.62 -7.04
N HIS A 64 7.08 -7.91 -8.15
CA HIS A 64 5.87 -7.99 -8.95
C HIS A 64 5.71 -9.34 -9.65
N ASN A 65 6.77 -9.87 -10.23
CA ASN A 65 6.73 -11.16 -10.93
C ASN A 65 7.01 -12.35 -10.02
N GLY A 66 8.02 -12.25 -9.18
CA GLY A 66 8.47 -13.38 -8.38
C GLY A 66 7.59 -13.66 -7.17
N VAL A 67 6.97 -12.64 -6.60
CA VAL A 67 6.11 -12.78 -5.42
C VAL A 67 4.65 -12.74 -5.82
N TYR A 68 4.16 -11.63 -6.33
CA TYR A 68 2.73 -11.50 -6.62
C TYR A 68 2.28 -12.35 -7.80
N GLY A 69 3.13 -12.53 -8.81
CA GLY A 69 2.85 -13.42 -9.93
C GLY A 69 2.73 -14.87 -9.48
N SER A 70 3.61 -15.32 -8.56
CA SER A 70 3.56 -16.70 -8.06
C SER A 70 2.30 -16.99 -7.23
N TYR A 71 1.81 -16.03 -6.46
CA TYR A 71 0.55 -16.21 -5.73
C TYR A 71 -0.66 -16.39 -6.65
N GLY A 72 -0.59 -15.86 -7.86
CA GLY A 72 -1.62 -16.09 -8.86
C GLY A 72 -1.66 -17.50 -9.43
N PHE A 73 -0.61 -18.29 -9.22
CA PHE A 73 -0.58 -19.70 -9.66
C PHE A 73 -1.15 -20.68 -8.64
N ASP A 74 -1.20 -20.30 -7.37
CA ASP A 74 -1.69 -21.16 -6.27
C ASP A 74 -3.22 -21.07 -6.09
N GLY A 75 -3.91 -20.29 -6.91
CA GLY A 75 -5.36 -20.25 -6.95
C GLY A 75 -5.93 -21.43 -7.70
N ASP A 76 -7.17 -21.37 -8.07
CA ASP A 76 -7.89 -22.38 -8.84
C ASP A 76 -7.09 -22.78 -10.10
N GLU A 77 -6.32 -23.85 -10.01
CA GLU A 77 -5.38 -24.31 -11.06
C GLU A 77 -6.07 -24.54 -12.42
N GLU A 78 -7.35 -24.88 -12.40
CA GLU A 78 -8.10 -25.16 -13.63
C GLU A 78 -8.41 -23.89 -14.43
N ASP A 79 -8.64 -22.76 -13.77
CA ASP A 79 -9.07 -21.54 -14.45
C ASP A 79 -7.94 -20.53 -14.68
N TYR A 80 -6.98 -20.44 -13.78
CA TYR A 80 -5.92 -19.45 -13.87
C TYR A 80 -4.94 -19.69 -15.03
N GLY A 81 -4.55 -20.93 -15.25
CA GLY A 81 -3.66 -21.30 -16.36
C GLY A 81 -4.28 -21.12 -17.73
N ASN A 82 -5.62 -21.18 -17.82
CA ASN A 82 -6.37 -21.08 -19.08
C ASN A 82 -6.93 -19.70 -19.35
N LEU A 83 -7.29 -18.94 -18.29
CA LEU A 83 -7.97 -17.64 -18.46
C LEU A 83 -7.02 -16.45 -18.37
N CYS A 84 -5.89 -16.58 -17.70
CA CYS A 84 -5.03 -15.43 -17.40
C CYS A 84 -3.54 -15.58 -17.76
N PRO A 85 -3.10 -16.46 -18.69
CA PRO A 85 -1.68 -16.61 -18.99
C PRO A 85 -1.07 -15.29 -19.47
N ASP A 86 -1.83 -14.47 -20.20
CA ASP A 86 -1.40 -13.19 -20.72
C ASP A 86 -1.31 -12.10 -19.63
N TYR A 87 -2.03 -12.25 -18.52
CA TYR A 87 -1.99 -11.28 -17.43
C TYR A 87 -0.84 -11.51 -16.46
N ILE A 88 -0.36 -12.74 -16.33
CA ILE A 88 0.68 -13.11 -15.37
C ILE A 88 2.06 -13.13 -16.03
N ILE A 89 2.15 -13.63 -17.26
CA ILE A 89 3.42 -13.92 -17.96
C ILE A 89 3.53 -13.18 -19.30
N GLY A 90 2.44 -12.61 -19.81
CA GLY A 90 2.38 -12.04 -21.14
C GLY A 90 3.23 -10.78 -21.30
N PRO A 91 3.77 -10.56 -22.53
CA PRO A 91 4.62 -9.42 -22.83
C PRO A 91 3.92 -8.06 -22.80
N GLY A 92 2.61 -8.02 -22.62
CA GLY A 92 1.83 -6.77 -22.54
C GLY A 92 1.39 -6.38 -21.13
N THR A 93 1.69 -7.19 -20.14
CA THR A 93 1.16 -7.03 -18.79
C THR A 93 2.25 -7.16 -17.72
N GLY A 94 1.99 -6.65 -16.55
CA GLY A 94 2.92 -6.75 -15.44
C GLY A 94 4.27 -6.08 -15.74
N VAL A 95 5.35 -6.84 -15.73
CA VAL A 95 6.72 -6.30 -15.85
C VAL A 95 6.99 -5.67 -17.21
N SER A 96 6.47 -6.21 -18.31
CA SER A 96 6.74 -5.62 -19.61
C SER A 96 5.99 -4.30 -19.81
N ALA A 97 4.74 -4.20 -19.41
CA ALA A 97 4.04 -2.93 -19.44
C ALA A 97 4.74 -1.90 -18.54
N TRP A 98 5.24 -2.36 -17.42
CA TRP A 98 5.95 -1.54 -16.45
C TRP A 98 7.38 -1.17 -16.90
N MET A 99 8.16 -2.11 -17.43
CA MET A 99 9.54 -1.85 -17.86
C MET A 99 9.65 -1.13 -19.21
N TRP A 100 8.70 -1.33 -20.11
CA TRP A 100 8.86 -0.94 -21.49
C TRP A 100 7.83 0.06 -22.03
N GLY A 101 6.70 0.20 -21.36
CA GLY A 101 5.57 0.93 -21.92
C GLY A 101 5.09 2.14 -21.14
N SER A 102 5.57 2.35 -19.93
CA SER A 102 4.96 3.36 -19.09
C SER A 102 5.97 4.40 -18.66
N GLU A 103 5.83 5.59 -19.17
CA GLU A 103 6.53 6.75 -18.64
C GLU A 103 6.13 6.96 -17.17
N VAL A 104 7.11 7.31 -16.33
CA VAL A 104 6.90 7.54 -14.89
C VAL A 104 5.81 8.59 -14.61
N ALA A 105 5.57 9.50 -15.52
CA ALA A 105 4.54 10.52 -15.44
C ALA A 105 3.25 10.14 -16.20
N GLY A 106 3.18 8.95 -16.80
CA GLY A 106 2.04 8.53 -17.61
C GLY A 106 0.82 8.10 -16.81
N ASP A 107 -0.30 7.98 -17.49
CA ASP A 107 -1.62 7.64 -16.91
C ASP A 107 -1.59 6.33 -16.14
N TYR A 108 -0.84 5.34 -16.61
CA TYR A 108 -0.69 4.05 -15.94
C TYR A 108 -0.26 4.20 -14.48
N TRP A 109 0.71 5.07 -14.19
CA TRP A 109 1.20 5.30 -12.84
C TRP A 109 0.34 6.30 -12.07
N ALA A 110 -0.25 7.27 -12.76
CA ALA A 110 -1.18 8.23 -12.15
C ALA A 110 -2.42 7.53 -11.58
N GLU A 111 -2.98 6.56 -12.29
CA GLU A 111 -4.10 5.75 -11.80
C GLU A 111 -3.77 4.94 -10.54
N ARG A 112 -2.51 4.62 -10.35
CA ARG A 112 -1.98 3.81 -9.24
C ARG A 112 -1.39 4.63 -8.10
N TYR A 113 -1.57 5.94 -8.15
CA TYR A 113 -1.26 6.88 -7.07
C TYR A 113 -2.56 7.36 -6.42
N PHE A 114 -2.76 7.01 -5.17
CA PHE A 114 -4.06 7.19 -4.52
C PHE A 114 -4.18 8.50 -3.75
N LEU A 115 -3.06 9.06 -3.30
CA LEU A 115 -3.04 10.14 -2.34
C LEU A 115 -3.82 11.37 -2.80
N ASP A 116 -3.65 11.82 -4.04
CA ASP A 116 -4.36 13.00 -4.55
C ASP A 116 -5.88 12.84 -4.43
N ARG A 117 -6.38 11.65 -4.82
CA ARG A 117 -7.82 11.34 -4.72
C ARG A 117 -8.30 11.21 -3.28
N VAL A 118 -7.44 10.71 -2.38
CA VAL A 118 -7.74 10.68 -0.94
C VAL A 118 -7.84 12.10 -0.40
N LEU A 119 -6.90 12.97 -0.74
CA LEU A 119 -6.91 14.37 -0.32
C LEU A 119 -8.15 15.13 -0.79
N ASP A 120 -8.69 14.77 -1.94
CA ASP A 120 -9.87 15.44 -2.52
C ASP A 120 -11.20 14.87 -2.03
N ASN A 121 -11.27 13.58 -1.69
CA ASN A 121 -12.55 12.89 -1.47
C ASN A 121 -12.75 12.35 -0.04
N TYR A 122 -11.69 12.18 0.75
CA TYR A 122 -11.80 11.53 2.05
C TYR A 122 -12.06 12.53 3.17
N GLY A 123 -13.16 12.32 3.90
CA GLY A 123 -13.56 13.17 5.03
C GLY A 123 -13.38 12.51 6.41
N GLY A 124 -12.75 11.35 6.48
CA GLY A 124 -12.49 10.64 7.73
C GLY A 124 -11.13 10.98 8.35
N SER A 125 -10.64 10.14 9.26
CA SER A 125 -9.33 10.29 9.90
C SER A 125 -8.37 9.19 9.48
N VAL A 126 -7.06 9.46 9.61
CA VAL A 126 -5.98 8.55 9.25
C VAL A 126 -5.05 8.30 10.43
N TYR A 127 -4.80 7.03 10.73
CA TYR A 127 -3.74 6.65 11.65
C TYR A 127 -2.70 5.79 10.91
N LEU A 128 -1.66 6.43 10.40
CA LEU A 128 -0.61 5.77 9.63
C LEU A 128 0.43 5.14 10.55
N ILE A 129 0.66 3.85 10.40
CA ILE A 129 1.68 3.10 11.14
C ILE A 129 2.76 2.63 10.17
N GLN A 130 4.03 3.02 10.42
CA GLN A 130 5.12 2.71 9.51
C GLN A 130 6.43 2.43 10.24
N GLY A 131 7.05 1.29 9.94
CA GLY A 131 8.42 1.00 10.33
C GLY A 131 9.41 1.82 9.52
N MET A 132 10.32 2.52 10.20
CA MET A 132 11.32 3.36 9.52
C MET A 132 12.50 2.56 8.95
N GLN A 133 12.54 1.26 9.22
CA GLN A 133 13.49 0.30 8.63
C GLN A 133 12.83 -0.61 7.60
N ASP A 134 11.60 -0.29 7.20
CA ASP A 134 10.87 -1.06 6.21
C ASP A 134 11.56 -0.98 4.84
N TRP A 135 12.10 -2.12 4.43
CA TRP A 135 12.79 -2.27 3.14
C TRP A 135 11.85 -2.71 2.02
N ASN A 136 10.64 -3.16 2.38
CA ASN A 136 9.65 -3.64 1.42
C ASN A 136 8.74 -2.49 0.97
N VAL A 137 8.10 -1.81 1.92
CA VAL A 137 7.34 -0.59 1.67
C VAL A 137 8.11 0.59 2.27
N ASP A 138 8.92 1.24 1.46
CA ASP A 138 9.83 2.29 1.92
C ASP A 138 9.09 3.42 2.64
N PRO A 139 9.59 3.88 3.80
CA PRO A 139 8.92 4.86 4.64
C PRO A 139 9.01 6.31 4.15
N HIS A 140 9.67 6.57 3.01
CA HIS A 140 9.94 7.92 2.53
C HIS A 140 8.69 8.80 2.35
N MET A 141 7.55 8.20 2.04
CA MET A 141 6.28 8.91 1.91
C MET A 141 5.48 9.03 3.22
N ALA A 142 5.88 8.36 4.29
CA ALA A 142 5.07 8.30 5.51
C ALA A 142 4.85 9.68 6.14
N VAL A 143 5.92 10.40 6.42
CA VAL A 143 5.83 11.74 7.02
C VAL A 143 5.26 12.78 6.04
N PRO A 144 5.69 12.83 4.76
CA PRO A 144 5.06 13.73 3.77
C PRO A 144 3.54 13.51 3.67
N THR A 145 3.07 12.28 3.66
CA THR A 145 1.63 11.98 3.60
C THR A 145 0.87 12.55 4.78
N ILE A 146 1.38 12.37 6.01
CA ILE A 146 0.74 12.96 7.20
C ILE A 146 0.64 14.48 7.09
N ASN A 147 1.68 15.14 6.60
CA ASN A 147 1.67 16.57 6.43
C ASN A 147 0.64 17.01 5.37
N MET A 148 0.62 16.38 4.21
CA MET A 148 -0.34 16.68 3.15
C MET A 148 -1.80 16.49 3.60
N LEU A 149 -2.08 15.41 4.36
CA LEU A 149 -3.41 15.18 4.94
C LEU A 149 -3.81 16.33 5.89
N LYS A 150 -2.91 16.73 6.78
CA LYS A 150 -3.15 17.83 7.72
C LYS A 150 -3.34 19.18 7.01
N ASP A 151 -2.56 19.44 5.97
CA ASP A 151 -2.69 20.68 5.16
C ASP A 151 -4.05 20.76 4.46
N ARG A 152 -4.68 19.62 4.18
CA ARG A 152 -6.05 19.52 3.64
C ARG A 152 -7.14 19.47 4.72
N GLY A 153 -6.77 19.58 6.00
CA GLY A 153 -7.71 19.54 7.13
C GLY A 153 -8.20 18.14 7.50
N ILE A 154 -7.58 17.09 6.96
CA ILE A 154 -7.87 15.70 7.33
C ILE A 154 -7.14 15.39 8.63
N GLU A 155 -7.86 14.90 9.64
CA GLU A 155 -7.24 14.47 10.89
C GLU A 155 -6.31 13.29 10.63
N ALA A 156 -5.00 13.47 10.89
CA ALA A 156 -4.00 12.46 10.64
C ALA A 156 -2.99 12.37 11.78
N LYS A 157 -2.70 11.14 12.19
CA LYS A 157 -1.64 10.80 13.16
C LYS A 157 -0.75 9.73 12.57
N GLY A 158 0.51 9.67 13.02
CA GLY A 158 1.48 8.66 12.62
C GLY A 158 2.13 8.00 13.83
N LEU A 159 2.32 6.70 13.76
CA LEU A 159 3.20 5.93 14.64
C LEU A 159 4.38 5.44 13.82
N PHE A 160 5.56 5.96 14.12
CA PHE A 160 6.79 5.64 13.42
C PHE A 160 7.82 5.10 14.40
N GLY A 161 8.54 4.03 14.03
CA GLY A 161 9.52 3.46 14.94
C GLY A 161 10.53 2.55 14.24
N GLN A 162 11.39 1.94 15.04
CA GLN A 162 12.53 1.16 14.57
C GLN A 162 12.16 -0.30 14.33
N TRP A 163 11.24 -0.54 13.42
CA TRP A 163 10.93 -1.87 12.93
C TRP A 163 10.93 -1.88 11.40
N ASP A 164 11.02 -3.06 10.83
CA ASP A 164 10.97 -3.31 9.40
C ASP A 164 9.53 -3.48 8.88
N HIS A 165 9.33 -4.33 7.88
CA HIS A 165 8.02 -4.62 7.31
C HIS A 165 7.20 -5.54 8.21
N ASP A 166 6.95 -5.11 9.46
CA ASP A 166 6.17 -5.87 10.44
C ASP A 166 5.24 -4.98 11.27
N TYR A 167 4.53 -5.58 12.22
CA TYR A 167 3.71 -4.87 13.18
C TYR A 167 4.57 -4.20 14.27
N PRO A 168 4.15 -3.05 14.80
CA PRO A 168 4.94 -2.30 15.77
C PRO A 168 5.14 -3.02 17.12
N ASP A 169 4.30 -4.00 17.42
CA ASP A 169 4.34 -4.79 18.65
C ASP A 169 5.18 -6.08 18.53
N ARG A 170 5.71 -6.35 17.35
CA ARG A 170 6.51 -7.53 17.09
C ARG A 170 7.98 -7.25 17.43
N PRO A 171 8.65 -8.06 18.25
CA PRO A 171 10.08 -7.92 18.49
C PRO A 171 10.84 -8.25 17.20
N ILE A 172 11.75 -7.37 16.81
CA ILE A 172 12.66 -7.61 15.69
C ILE A 172 13.89 -8.34 16.23
N GLN A 173 14.14 -9.54 15.74
CA GLN A 173 15.38 -10.23 15.99
C GLN A 173 16.45 -9.75 15.00
N LEU A 174 17.47 -9.12 15.51
CA LEU A 174 18.66 -8.83 14.73
C LEU A 174 19.48 -10.12 14.49
N SER A 175 20.34 -10.07 13.48
CA SER A 175 21.23 -11.18 13.13
C SER A 175 22.15 -11.63 14.29
N ASP A 176 22.42 -10.77 15.24
CA ASP A 176 23.18 -11.01 16.45
C ASP A 176 22.31 -11.49 17.64
N ARG A 177 21.02 -11.75 17.40
CA ARG A 177 20.01 -12.12 18.39
C ARG A 177 19.68 -11.03 19.42
N SER A 178 20.11 -9.81 19.21
CA SER A 178 19.57 -8.68 19.97
C SER A 178 18.15 -8.37 19.51
N GLU A 179 17.28 -8.07 20.46
CA GLU A 179 15.91 -7.64 20.14
C GLU A 179 15.87 -6.11 20.14
N LEU A 180 15.60 -5.54 18.99
CA LEU A 180 15.11 -4.17 18.94
C LEU A 180 13.60 -4.21 19.18
N GLY A 181 13.18 -3.76 20.35
CA GLY A 181 11.76 -3.59 20.59
C GLY A 181 11.20 -2.53 19.68
N GLY A 182 10.24 -2.89 18.82
CA GLY A 182 9.42 -1.95 18.08
C GLY A 182 8.44 -1.17 18.96
N ARG A 183 8.60 -1.27 20.26
CA ARG A 183 7.73 -0.65 21.26
C ARG A 183 8.40 0.61 21.76
N GLY A 184 7.81 1.73 21.46
CA GLY A 184 8.07 2.97 22.15
C GLY A 184 7.49 2.96 23.55
#